data_74ab58a14387f4620819a36efba4d895
#
_entry.id   74ab58a14387f4620819a36efba4d895
#
_cell.length_a   1.000
_cell.length_b   1.000
_cell.length_c   1.000
_cell.angle_alpha   90.00
_cell.angle_beta   90.00
_cell.angle_gamma   90.00
#
_symmetry.space_group_name_H-M   'P 1'
#
loop_
_entity.id
_entity.type
_entity.pdbx_description
1 polymer ?
#
loop_
_entity_poly.entity_id
_entity_poly.type
_entity_poly.pdbx_seq_one_letter_code
_entity_poly.pdbx_strand_id
1 'polypeptide(L)'
;MKKTNLLQLVFLVLLMSIVSSCDNTDKKCDCDDWQSQVPEGTFCYSDLGRTNEMLNYPEIVEMLRNYDTTRIAPLEKALGYPDSRINTYNYQNFKNYLGHIENLSKKAKIEITGISFISAAKPDYNGKGKSYQDLIYIPTTTIDGEQVAFDPVQSTKKGRLVTFKEALAANGYNWIYNSKKEFEAGKRADYNYSIKILKENKAGFMSMLPPLDDSGAGNKANLTPPY
;
A
#
# COMPACT_ATOMS: atom_id res chain seq x y z
N MET A 1 -44.80 3.66 -62.44
CA MET A 1 -45.30 4.23 -61.17
C MET A 1 -44.64 3.56 -60.00
N LYS A 2 -44.08 4.33 -59.06
CA LYS A 2 -43.71 4.00 -57.70
C LYS A 2 -42.48 3.03 -57.44
N LYS A 3 -41.32 3.35 -58.02
CA LYS A 3 -40.02 2.77 -57.50
C LYS A 3 -39.26 3.71 -56.55
N THR A 4 -39.74 4.93 -56.34
CA THR A 4 -39.09 5.96 -55.51
C THR A 4 -39.32 5.81 -54.00
N ASN A 5 -40.38 5.14 -53.57
CA ASN A 5 -40.73 5.03 -52.13
C ASN A 5 -39.92 4.00 -51.37
N LEU A 6 -39.38 2.97 -52.01
CA LEU A 6 -38.61 1.93 -51.32
C LEU A 6 -37.21 2.42 -50.97
N LEU A 7 -36.58 3.22 -51.85
CA LEU A 7 -35.25 3.79 -51.62
C LEU A 7 -35.27 4.84 -50.52
N GLN A 8 -36.35 5.66 -50.46
CA GLN A 8 -36.52 6.62 -49.35
C GLN A 8 -36.79 5.94 -48.00
N LEU A 9 -37.51 4.81 -48.00
CA LEU A 9 -37.76 4.08 -46.77
C LEU A 9 -36.48 3.44 -46.24
N VAL A 10 -35.64 2.87 -47.10
CA VAL A 10 -34.34 2.30 -46.74
C VAL A 10 -33.38 3.37 -46.20
N PHE A 11 -33.39 4.57 -46.79
CA PHE A 11 -32.57 5.69 -46.31
C PHE A 11 -33.03 6.21 -44.96
N LEU A 12 -34.35 6.22 -44.70
CA LEU A 12 -34.89 6.64 -43.41
C LEU A 12 -34.57 5.63 -42.28
N VAL A 13 -34.59 4.34 -42.57
CA VAL A 13 -34.21 3.28 -41.62
C VAL A 13 -32.72 3.29 -41.36
N LEU A 14 -31.88 3.59 -42.37
CA LEU A 14 -30.42 3.74 -42.17
C LEU A 14 -30.07 5.00 -41.36
N LEU A 15 -30.82 6.07 -41.48
CA LEU A 15 -30.62 7.31 -40.67
C LEU A 15 -31.07 7.13 -39.22
N MET A 16 -32.06 6.28 -38.92
CA MET A 16 -32.47 5.98 -37.56
C MET A 16 -31.51 5.04 -36.81
N SER A 17 -30.69 4.26 -37.54
CA SER A 17 -29.68 3.40 -36.89
C SER A 17 -28.40 4.11 -36.50
N ILE A 18 -28.22 5.38 -36.89
CA ILE A 18 -27.01 6.17 -36.54
C ILE A 18 -27.20 7.00 -35.26
N VAL A 19 -28.43 7.20 -34.79
CA VAL A 19 -28.70 7.96 -33.54
C VAL A 19 -28.79 7.11 -32.27
N SER A 20 -28.57 5.79 -32.35
CA SER A 20 -28.48 4.93 -31.17
C SER A 20 -27.02 4.65 -30.76
N SER A 21 -26.12 5.62 -30.98
CA SER A 21 -24.74 5.54 -30.54
C SER A 21 -24.51 6.53 -29.42
N CYS A 22 -24.12 5.98 -28.30
CA CYS A 22 -23.52 6.64 -27.14
C CYS A 22 -24.47 7.48 -26.29
N ASP A 23 -25.32 6.83 -25.52
CA ASP A 23 -25.52 7.25 -24.15
C ASP A 23 -24.24 6.92 -23.40
N ASN A 24 -23.21 7.75 -23.56
CA ASN A 24 -22.19 7.94 -22.55
C ASN A 24 -22.84 8.71 -21.40
N THR A 25 -23.78 8.10 -20.73
CA THR A 25 -24.04 8.45 -19.36
C THR A 25 -22.73 8.13 -18.64
N ASP A 26 -21.95 9.18 -18.33
CA ASP A 26 -20.97 9.14 -17.28
C ASP A 26 -21.68 8.49 -16.08
N LYS A 27 -21.49 7.16 -15.92
CA LYS A 27 -21.96 6.46 -14.73
C LYS A 27 -21.15 7.05 -13.60
N LYS A 28 -21.70 8.09 -12.99
CA LYS A 28 -21.22 8.62 -11.75
C LYS A 28 -21.10 7.42 -10.81
N CYS A 29 -19.88 7.07 -10.40
CA CYS A 29 -19.68 6.04 -9.40
C CYS A 29 -20.54 6.41 -8.20
N ASP A 30 -21.56 5.61 -7.92
CA ASP A 30 -22.31 5.73 -6.69
C ASP A 30 -21.43 5.11 -5.59
N CYS A 31 -20.82 5.97 -4.80
CA CYS A 31 -19.89 5.51 -3.75
C CYS A 31 -20.59 4.81 -2.59
N ASP A 32 -21.92 4.87 -2.51
CA ASP A 32 -22.69 4.22 -1.45
C ASP A 32 -22.86 2.71 -1.70
N ASP A 33 -22.77 2.27 -2.96
CA ASP A 33 -22.82 0.85 -3.33
C ASP A 33 -21.72 0.47 -4.33
N TRP A 34 -20.54 1.07 -4.17
CA TRP A 34 -19.42 0.87 -5.06
C TRP A 34 -18.95 -0.58 -5.15
N GLN A 35 -19.12 -1.36 -4.08
CA GLN A 35 -18.65 -2.75 -4.03
C GLN A 35 -19.38 -3.68 -5.00
N SER A 36 -20.64 -3.37 -5.33
CA SER A 36 -21.43 -4.13 -6.29
C SER A 36 -21.33 -3.63 -7.73
N GLN A 37 -20.97 -2.35 -7.91
CA GLN A 37 -21.04 -1.66 -9.19
C GLN A 37 -19.69 -1.54 -9.89
N VAL A 38 -18.58 -1.65 -9.16
CA VAL A 38 -17.23 -1.45 -9.70
C VAL A 38 -16.59 -2.80 -10.00
N PRO A 39 -15.93 -2.96 -11.16
CA PRO A 39 -15.18 -4.18 -11.46
C PRO A 39 -14.17 -4.52 -10.37
N GLU A 40 -13.92 -5.80 -10.16
CA GLU A 40 -12.94 -6.29 -9.20
C GLU A 40 -11.58 -5.60 -9.41
N GLY A 41 -10.97 -5.10 -8.34
CA GLY A 41 -9.69 -4.37 -8.41
C GLY A 41 -9.78 -2.88 -8.76
N THR A 42 -10.99 -2.31 -8.85
CA THR A 42 -11.20 -0.86 -8.96
C THR A 42 -11.80 -0.30 -7.69
N PHE A 43 -11.55 0.99 -7.42
CA PHE A 43 -12.18 1.70 -6.33
C PHE A 43 -12.63 3.10 -6.76
N CYS A 44 -13.74 3.54 -6.18
CA CYS A 44 -14.26 4.90 -6.31
C CYS A 44 -13.82 5.76 -5.13
N TYR A 45 -13.60 7.04 -5.38
CA TYR A 45 -13.49 8.03 -4.32
C TYR A 45 -14.34 9.24 -4.67
N SER A 46 -14.86 9.86 -3.62
CA SER A 46 -15.59 11.13 -3.72
C SER A 46 -14.63 12.27 -3.40
N ASP A 47 -14.76 13.37 -4.13
CA ASP A 47 -14.15 14.63 -3.71
C ASP A 47 -15.02 15.25 -2.62
N LEU A 48 -14.57 15.10 -1.38
CA LEU A 48 -15.21 15.68 -0.20
C LEU A 48 -14.64 17.07 0.14
N GLY A 49 -13.79 17.62 -0.73
CA GLY A 49 -13.05 18.84 -0.47
C GLY A 49 -11.93 18.63 0.54
N ARG A 50 -11.63 19.67 1.33
CA ARG A 50 -10.59 19.58 2.37
C ARG A 50 -11.02 18.64 3.49
N THR A 51 -10.20 17.62 3.77
CA THR A 51 -10.42 16.68 4.86
C THR A 51 -9.65 17.06 6.12
N ASN A 52 -9.98 16.44 7.25
CA ASN A 52 -9.32 16.69 8.55
C ASN A 52 -7.85 16.22 8.57
N GLU A 53 -7.48 15.31 7.67
CA GLU A 53 -6.11 14.81 7.54
C GLU A 53 -5.17 15.79 6.83
N MET A 54 -5.74 16.84 6.20
CA MET A 54 -4.94 17.84 5.48
C MET A 54 -4.38 18.88 6.44
N LEU A 55 -3.07 18.87 6.57
CA LEU A 55 -2.32 19.80 7.43
C LEU A 55 -2.22 21.21 6.83
N ASN A 56 -2.04 22.21 7.67
CA ASN A 56 -1.64 23.57 7.26
C ASN A 56 -0.11 23.71 7.27
N TYR A 57 0.42 24.75 6.61
CA TYR A 57 1.86 24.94 6.52
C TYR A 57 2.56 25.17 7.88
N PRO A 58 2.02 25.92 8.85
CA PRO A 58 2.63 26.02 10.18
C PRO A 58 2.83 24.66 10.86
N GLU A 59 1.83 23.79 10.83
CA GLU A 59 1.92 22.42 11.37
C GLU A 59 2.99 21.60 10.66
N ILE A 60 3.02 21.64 9.31
CA ILE A 60 4.03 20.93 8.52
C ILE A 60 5.44 21.41 8.91
N VAL A 61 5.66 22.73 9.00
CA VAL A 61 6.97 23.31 9.35
C VAL A 61 7.41 22.91 10.75
N GLU A 62 6.49 22.91 11.71
CA GLU A 62 6.78 22.48 13.08
C GLU A 62 7.18 21.00 13.13
N MET A 63 6.42 20.14 12.49
CA MET A 63 6.71 18.70 12.40
C MET A 63 8.09 18.44 11.75
N LEU A 64 8.41 19.13 10.65
CA LEU A 64 9.69 18.97 9.96
C LEU A 64 10.86 19.44 10.82
N ARG A 65 10.76 20.58 11.50
CA ARG A 65 11.79 21.07 12.43
C ARG A 65 12.02 20.10 13.59
N ASN A 66 10.92 19.57 14.14
CA ASN A 66 11.02 18.58 15.20
C ASN A 66 11.68 17.30 14.71
N TYR A 67 11.35 16.83 13.51
CA TYR A 67 11.98 15.66 12.88
C TYR A 67 13.48 15.90 12.64
N ASP A 68 13.86 17.07 12.13
CA ASP A 68 15.26 17.44 11.89
C ASP A 68 16.11 17.35 13.16
N THR A 69 15.60 17.88 14.26
CA THR A 69 16.36 17.93 15.52
C THR A 69 16.38 16.63 16.28
N THR A 70 15.29 15.86 16.24
CA THR A 70 15.11 14.66 17.07
C THR A 70 15.44 13.35 16.36
N ARG A 71 15.51 13.36 15.03
CA ARG A 71 15.76 12.15 14.22
C ARG A 71 16.93 12.35 13.25
N ILE A 72 16.87 13.35 12.38
CA ILE A 72 17.87 13.51 11.33
C ILE A 72 19.24 13.82 11.89
N ALA A 73 19.39 14.87 12.67
CA ALA A 73 20.70 15.27 13.18
C ALA A 73 21.41 14.18 14.02
N PRO A 74 20.74 13.48 14.97
CA PRO A 74 21.35 12.37 15.68
C PRO A 74 21.70 11.18 14.77
N LEU A 75 20.83 10.86 13.81
CA LEU A 75 21.01 9.71 12.93
C LEU A 75 22.17 9.95 11.96
N GLU A 76 22.22 11.08 11.28
CA GLU A 76 23.33 11.44 10.39
C GLU A 76 24.68 11.48 11.10
N LYS A 77 24.69 11.98 12.36
CA LYS A 77 25.89 11.92 13.20
C LYS A 77 26.33 10.48 13.47
N ALA A 78 25.40 9.56 13.71
CA ALA A 78 25.70 8.14 13.97
C ALA A 78 26.12 7.39 12.71
N LEU A 79 25.49 7.67 11.56
CA LEU A 79 25.77 7.03 10.29
C LEU A 79 27.02 7.57 9.58
N GLY A 80 27.36 8.86 9.81
CA GLY A 80 28.41 9.58 9.08
C GLY A 80 28.01 9.95 7.65
N TYR A 81 26.74 9.89 7.29
CA TYR A 81 26.18 10.34 6.01
C TYR A 81 24.70 10.74 6.16
N PRO A 82 24.18 11.58 5.25
CA PRO A 82 22.76 11.94 5.23
C PRO A 82 21.88 10.71 4.95
N ASP A 83 20.78 10.57 5.72
CA ASP A 83 19.77 9.55 5.47
C ASP A 83 18.67 10.07 4.51
N SER A 84 17.84 9.17 3.99
CA SER A 84 16.71 9.56 3.15
C SER A 84 15.62 10.25 4.01
N ARG A 85 15.01 11.28 3.42
CA ARG A 85 13.93 12.04 4.06
C ARG A 85 12.61 11.91 3.32
N ILE A 86 12.66 11.54 2.05
CA ILE A 86 11.50 11.51 1.16
C ILE A 86 11.43 10.14 0.51
N ASN A 87 10.25 9.53 0.62
CA ASN A 87 9.89 8.30 -0.07
C ASN A 87 8.85 8.66 -1.12
N THR A 88 9.21 8.62 -2.40
CA THR A 88 8.30 8.95 -3.49
C THR A 88 7.79 7.68 -4.16
N TYR A 89 6.49 7.47 -4.12
CA TYR A 89 5.81 6.37 -4.79
C TYR A 89 5.16 6.86 -6.08
N ASN A 90 5.26 6.05 -7.15
CA ASN A 90 4.51 6.32 -8.37
C ASN A 90 3.01 6.21 -8.08
N TYR A 91 2.27 7.25 -8.40
CA TYR A 91 0.83 7.36 -8.09
C TYR A 91 0.01 6.21 -8.70
N GLN A 92 0.23 5.89 -9.98
CA GLN A 92 -0.52 4.83 -10.65
C GLN A 92 -0.19 3.44 -10.06
N ASN A 93 1.09 3.18 -9.78
CA ASN A 93 1.49 1.92 -9.17
C ASN A 93 0.91 1.76 -7.76
N PHE A 94 0.84 2.85 -7.00
CA PHE A 94 0.24 2.83 -5.67
C PHE A 94 -1.28 2.57 -5.73
N LYS A 95 -1.98 3.18 -6.67
CA LYS A 95 -3.39 2.87 -6.94
C LYS A 95 -3.60 1.41 -7.33
N ASN A 96 -2.77 0.87 -8.22
CA ASN A 96 -2.85 -0.53 -8.63
C ASN A 96 -2.62 -1.48 -7.43
N TYR A 97 -1.68 -1.12 -6.55
CA TYR A 97 -1.48 -1.86 -5.29
C TYR A 97 -2.74 -1.83 -4.42
N LEU A 98 -3.35 -0.66 -4.21
CA LEU A 98 -4.57 -0.54 -3.40
C LEU A 98 -5.70 -1.40 -3.98
N GLY A 99 -5.95 -1.35 -5.28
CA GLY A 99 -6.95 -2.19 -5.92
C GLY A 99 -6.66 -3.69 -5.77
N HIS A 100 -5.39 -4.08 -5.85
CA HIS A 100 -5.00 -5.48 -5.67
C HIS A 100 -5.23 -5.98 -4.24
N ILE A 101 -4.83 -5.22 -3.22
CA ILE A 101 -5.06 -5.62 -1.83
C ILE A 101 -6.54 -5.64 -1.46
N GLU A 102 -7.34 -4.73 -2.02
CA GLU A 102 -8.80 -4.76 -1.84
C GLU A 102 -9.42 -6.05 -2.40
N ASN A 103 -9.02 -6.45 -3.61
CA ASN A 103 -9.47 -7.69 -4.21
C ASN A 103 -9.11 -8.91 -3.33
N LEU A 104 -7.86 -9.00 -2.87
CA LEU A 104 -7.41 -10.08 -1.99
C LEU A 104 -8.19 -10.08 -0.67
N SER A 105 -8.42 -8.92 -0.08
CA SER A 105 -9.17 -8.76 1.17
C SER A 105 -10.62 -9.18 1.03
N LYS A 106 -11.27 -8.84 -0.08
CA LYS A 106 -12.62 -9.35 -0.40
C LYS A 106 -12.64 -10.88 -0.49
N LYS A 107 -11.66 -11.50 -1.16
CA LYS A 107 -11.53 -12.97 -1.24
C LYS A 107 -11.32 -13.60 0.14
N ALA A 108 -10.54 -12.96 0.99
CA ALA A 108 -10.29 -13.40 2.37
C ALA A 108 -11.44 -13.06 3.33
N LYS A 109 -12.43 -12.26 2.90
CA LYS A 109 -13.53 -11.72 3.73
C LYS A 109 -13.03 -10.90 4.92
N ILE A 110 -11.99 -10.08 4.69
CA ILE A 110 -11.39 -9.20 5.68
C ILE A 110 -11.56 -7.77 5.18
N GLU A 111 -12.14 -6.90 5.99
CA GLU A 111 -12.27 -5.49 5.68
C GLU A 111 -10.93 -4.76 5.85
N ILE A 112 -10.58 -3.89 4.90
CA ILE A 112 -9.47 -2.96 5.05
C ILE A 112 -9.99 -1.70 5.73
N THR A 113 -9.47 -1.38 6.92
CA THR A 113 -9.84 -0.18 7.68
C THR A 113 -8.74 0.87 7.71
N GLY A 114 -7.58 0.60 7.10
CA GLY A 114 -6.48 1.55 6.99
C GLY A 114 -5.27 0.98 6.27
N ILE A 115 -4.25 1.83 6.11
CA ILE A 115 -2.92 1.46 5.59
C ILE A 115 -1.87 1.89 6.61
N SER A 116 -1.05 0.96 7.07
CA SER A 116 0.12 1.25 7.90
C SER A 116 1.35 1.50 7.03
N PHE A 117 2.09 2.55 7.36
CA PHE A 117 3.42 2.83 6.84
C PHE A 117 4.44 2.53 7.93
N ILE A 118 5.30 1.57 7.69
CA ILE A 118 6.24 1.02 8.67
C ILE A 118 7.64 1.46 8.28
N SER A 119 8.33 2.12 9.20
CA SER A 119 9.73 2.53 9.00
C SER A 119 10.63 1.30 8.86
N ALA A 120 11.42 1.29 7.82
CA ALA A 120 12.40 0.26 7.49
C ALA A 120 13.69 0.91 6.99
N ALA A 121 14.70 0.12 6.68
CA ALA A 121 15.89 0.59 6.00
C ALA A 121 16.22 -0.34 4.84
N LYS A 122 16.48 0.22 3.67
CA LYS A 122 16.90 -0.50 2.48
C LYS A 122 18.41 -0.72 2.55
N PRO A 123 18.87 -1.98 2.67
CA PRO A 123 20.29 -2.25 2.74
C PRO A 123 20.97 -2.01 1.41
N ASP A 124 22.21 -1.55 1.44
CA ASP A 124 23.10 -1.41 0.27
C ASP A 124 22.42 -0.72 -0.93
N TYR A 125 21.75 0.39 -0.68
CA TYR A 125 21.05 1.13 -1.74
C TYR A 125 22.00 1.55 -2.86
N ASN A 126 21.66 1.15 -4.08
CA ASN A 126 22.48 1.38 -5.28
C ASN A 126 23.92 0.82 -5.23
N GLY A 127 24.18 -0.24 -4.47
CA GLY A 127 25.50 -0.89 -4.38
C GLY A 127 26.58 -0.05 -3.72
N LYS A 128 26.20 0.97 -2.92
CA LYS A 128 27.13 1.89 -2.27
C LYS A 128 27.52 1.49 -0.85
N GLY A 129 27.05 0.34 -0.36
CA GLY A 129 27.29 -0.14 1.01
C GLY A 129 26.60 0.67 2.09
N LYS A 130 25.68 1.55 1.73
CA LYS A 130 24.92 2.41 2.65
C LYS A 130 23.47 1.98 2.73
N SER A 131 22.91 1.98 3.93
CA SER A 131 21.48 1.76 4.17
C SER A 131 20.78 3.08 4.34
N TYR A 132 19.58 3.19 3.78
CA TYR A 132 18.77 4.40 3.86
C TYR A 132 17.38 4.09 4.35
N GLN A 133 16.78 5.00 5.13
CA GLN A 133 15.41 4.89 5.60
C GLN A 133 14.46 4.69 4.41
N ASP A 134 13.56 3.75 4.57
CA ASP A 134 12.53 3.43 3.61
C ASP A 134 11.22 3.09 4.36
N LEU A 135 10.11 2.96 3.62
CA LEU A 135 8.81 2.65 4.18
C LEU A 135 8.25 1.39 3.55
N ILE A 136 7.77 0.48 4.39
CA ILE A 136 6.92 -0.63 3.99
C ILE A 136 5.48 -0.21 4.25
N TYR A 137 4.58 -0.40 3.28
CA TYR A 137 3.15 -0.17 3.47
C TYR A 137 2.37 -1.48 3.38
N ILE A 138 1.35 -1.62 4.23
CA ILE A 138 0.54 -2.82 4.35
C ILE A 138 -0.86 -2.46 4.86
N PRO A 139 -1.93 -3.16 4.40
CA PRO A 139 -3.27 -2.88 4.90
C PRO A 139 -3.45 -3.26 6.37
N THR A 140 -4.39 -2.57 7.01
CA THR A 140 -4.84 -2.87 8.35
C THR A 140 -6.32 -3.23 8.36
N THR A 141 -6.72 -4.00 9.37
CA THR A 141 -8.10 -4.24 9.75
C THR A 141 -8.30 -3.91 11.21
N THR A 142 -9.54 -3.75 11.63
CA THR A 142 -9.87 -3.47 13.04
C THR A 142 -10.22 -4.76 13.76
N ILE A 143 -9.51 -5.06 14.86
CA ILE A 143 -9.79 -6.19 15.76
C ILE A 143 -9.92 -5.62 17.18
N ASP A 144 -11.04 -5.86 17.80
CA ASP A 144 -11.34 -5.38 19.17
C ASP A 144 -11.09 -3.86 19.36
N GLY A 145 -11.36 -3.07 18.31
CA GLY A 145 -11.15 -1.62 18.29
C GLY A 145 -9.70 -1.17 18.00
N GLU A 146 -8.78 -2.09 17.78
CA GLU A 146 -7.38 -1.80 17.47
C GLU A 146 -7.08 -2.02 15.98
N GLN A 147 -6.27 -1.14 15.40
CA GLN A 147 -5.79 -1.27 14.02
C GLN A 147 -4.67 -2.30 13.94
N VAL A 148 -4.91 -3.42 13.28
CA VAL A 148 -3.96 -4.52 13.14
C VAL A 148 -3.52 -4.70 11.71
N ALA A 149 -2.22 -4.58 11.44
CA ALA A 149 -1.64 -4.86 10.12
C ALA A 149 -1.79 -6.35 9.78
N PHE A 150 -2.22 -6.65 8.56
CA PHE A 150 -2.41 -8.02 8.10
C PHE A 150 -1.88 -8.21 6.68
N ASP A 151 -1.53 -9.45 6.34
CA ASP A 151 -1.09 -9.83 5.00
C ASP A 151 -2.27 -10.38 4.19
N PRO A 152 -2.78 -9.65 3.19
CA PRO A 152 -3.93 -10.09 2.40
C PRO A 152 -3.60 -11.30 1.50
N VAL A 153 -2.35 -11.46 1.06
CA VAL A 153 -1.91 -12.61 0.25
C VAL A 153 -1.96 -13.88 1.10
N GLN A 154 -1.31 -13.84 2.28
CA GLN A 154 -1.28 -14.97 3.20
C GLN A 154 -2.67 -15.27 3.77
N SER A 155 -3.47 -14.25 4.02
CA SER A 155 -4.85 -14.42 4.49
C SER A 155 -5.71 -15.11 3.45
N THR A 156 -5.59 -14.74 2.18
CA THR A 156 -6.30 -15.42 1.08
C THR A 156 -5.84 -16.86 0.92
N LYS A 157 -4.53 -17.13 0.97
CA LYS A 157 -3.96 -18.49 0.87
C LYS A 157 -4.44 -19.40 2.01
N LYS A 158 -4.49 -18.87 3.23
CA LYS A 158 -4.86 -19.65 4.44
C LYS A 158 -6.36 -19.65 4.75
N GLY A 159 -7.17 -18.86 4.04
CA GLY A 159 -8.62 -18.75 4.28
C GLY A 159 -8.98 -18.17 5.66
N ARG A 160 -8.06 -17.44 6.29
CA ARG A 160 -8.24 -16.78 7.59
C ARG A 160 -7.39 -15.51 7.68
N LEU A 161 -7.68 -14.66 8.64
CA LEU A 161 -6.82 -13.54 8.93
C LEU A 161 -5.40 -14.02 9.34
N VAL A 162 -4.40 -13.48 8.66
CA VAL A 162 -2.98 -13.63 8.98
C VAL A 162 -2.43 -12.24 9.27
N THR A 163 -2.11 -11.98 10.53
CA THR A 163 -1.53 -10.69 10.91
C THR A 163 -0.12 -10.54 10.34
N PHE A 164 0.32 -9.31 10.11
CA PHE A 164 1.67 -9.05 9.64
C PHE A 164 2.72 -9.54 10.65
N LYS A 165 2.43 -9.43 11.95
CA LYS A 165 3.24 -10.02 13.02
C LYS A 165 3.41 -11.54 12.85
N GLU A 166 2.32 -12.28 12.58
CA GLU A 166 2.37 -13.72 12.32
C GLU A 166 3.22 -14.05 11.09
N ALA A 167 3.01 -13.30 9.99
CA ALA A 167 3.78 -13.49 8.76
C ALA A 167 5.27 -13.22 8.96
N LEU A 168 5.64 -12.14 9.66
CA LEU A 168 7.02 -11.81 9.97
C LEU A 168 7.68 -12.86 10.89
N ALA A 169 6.97 -13.33 11.90
CA ALA A 169 7.47 -14.37 12.80
C ALA A 169 7.75 -15.68 12.04
N ALA A 170 6.89 -16.07 11.09
CA ALA A 170 7.12 -17.23 10.24
C ALA A 170 8.35 -17.08 9.32
N ASN A 171 8.78 -15.83 9.04
CA ASN A 171 9.98 -15.49 8.28
C ASN A 171 11.18 -15.11 9.18
N GLY A 172 11.13 -15.46 10.46
CA GLY A 172 12.25 -15.27 11.42
C GLY A 172 12.41 -13.85 11.96
N TYR A 173 11.41 -12.96 11.77
CA TYR A 173 11.43 -11.62 12.32
C TYR A 173 10.30 -11.43 13.34
N ASN A 174 10.65 -11.13 14.58
CA ASN A 174 9.67 -10.90 15.65
C ASN A 174 9.27 -9.43 15.69
N TRP A 175 8.11 -9.12 15.10
CA TRP A 175 7.49 -7.81 15.21
C TRP A 175 7.09 -7.50 16.65
N ILE A 176 7.19 -6.23 17.03
CA ILE A 176 7.14 -5.83 18.44
C ILE A 176 5.72 -5.84 19.00
N TYR A 177 4.78 -5.20 18.32
CA TYR A 177 3.42 -4.97 18.84
C TYR A 177 2.36 -5.04 17.74
N ASN A 178 1.23 -5.70 18.03
CA ASN A 178 0.02 -5.59 17.20
C ASN A 178 -0.95 -4.52 17.72
N SER A 179 -0.79 -4.11 18.99
CA SER A 179 -1.76 -3.24 19.63
C SER A 179 -1.10 -2.38 20.71
N LYS A 180 -1.78 -1.29 21.08
CA LYS A 180 -1.42 -0.46 22.22
C LYS A 180 -1.30 -1.28 23.52
N LYS A 181 -2.20 -2.22 23.72
CA LYS A 181 -2.21 -3.11 24.88
C LYS A 181 -0.93 -3.97 24.99
N GLU A 182 -0.43 -4.50 23.85
CA GLU A 182 0.84 -5.22 23.82
C GLU A 182 2.03 -4.30 24.15
N PHE A 183 2.00 -3.06 23.64
CA PHE A 183 3.02 -2.05 23.95
C PHE A 183 3.06 -1.71 25.43
N GLU A 184 1.90 -1.45 26.04
CA GLU A 184 1.77 -1.10 27.45
C GLU A 184 2.12 -2.26 28.37
N ALA A 185 1.91 -3.50 27.95
CA ALA A 185 2.31 -4.70 28.68
C ALA A 185 3.85 -4.90 28.74
N GLY A 186 4.62 -4.03 28.10
CA GLY A 186 6.09 -4.04 28.14
C GLY A 186 6.76 -5.26 27.49
N LYS A 187 6.02 -6.02 26.70
CA LYS A 187 6.56 -7.14 25.91
C LYS A 187 7.34 -6.62 24.72
N ARG A 188 8.43 -5.93 24.98
CA ARG A 188 9.37 -5.55 23.93
C ARG A 188 10.00 -6.82 23.38
N ALA A 189 9.89 -7.05 22.07
CA ALA A 189 10.70 -8.06 21.41
C ALA A 189 12.18 -7.73 21.68
N ASP A 190 12.96 -8.73 22.01
CA ASP A 190 14.38 -8.57 22.19
C ASP A 190 14.99 -8.05 20.89
N TYR A 191 15.43 -6.80 20.88
CA TYR A 191 16.20 -6.21 19.80
C TYR A 191 17.62 -6.80 19.65
N ASN A 192 17.90 -7.88 20.36
CA ASN A 192 19.12 -8.69 20.17
C ASN A 192 19.10 -9.41 18.81
N TYR A 193 18.70 -8.67 17.77
CA TYR A 193 19.14 -8.96 16.41
C TYR A 193 20.65 -8.70 16.40
N SER A 194 21.40 -9.74 16.72
CA SER A 194 22.83 -9.63 16.56
C SER A 194 23.11 -9.38 15.09
N ILE A 195 23.71 -8.23 14.79
CA ILE A 195 24.31 -7.91 13.47
C ILE A 195 25.14 -9.08 12.93
N LYS A 196 25.55 -9.99 13.78
CA LYS A 196 26.19 -11.26 13.50
C LYS A 196 25.38 -12.19 12.57
N ILE A 197 24.06 -12.28 12.75
CA ILE A 197 23.18 -13.10 11.90
C ILE A 197 23.14 -12.57 10.47
N LEU A 198 23.17 -11.26 10.27
CA LEU A 198 23.22 -10.65 8.94
C LEU A 198 24.56 -10.88 8.22
N LYS A 199 25.67 -11.04 8.92
CA LYS A 199 26.98 -11.35 8.35
C LYS A 199 27.18 -12.82 8.01
N GLU A 200 26.63 -13.73 8.80
CA GLU A 200 26.76 -15.17 8.58
C GLU A 200 25.84 -15.70 7.48
N ASN A 201 24.72 -15.01 7.19
CA ASN A 201 23.73 -15.46 6.21
C ASN A 201 23.97 -14.97 4.76
N LYS A 202 25.02 -14.18 4.48
CA LYS A 202 25.28 -13.72 3.10
C LYS A 202 25.67 -14.82 2.12
N ALA A 203 26.15 -15.95 2.55
CA ALA A 203 26.63 -17.02 1.66
C ALA A 203 25.81 -18.32 1.70
N GLY A 204 25.09 -18.60 2.78
CA GLY A 204 24.38 -19.89 2.98
C GLY A 204 22.86 -19.81 2.87
N PHE A 205 22.27 -18.62 2.98
CA PHE A 205 20.82 -18.46 3.09
C PHE A 205 20.12 -18.40 1.73
N MET A 206 20.84 -18.12 0.65
CA MET A 206 20.27 -18.03 -0.71
C MET A 206 19.90 -19.39 -1.32
N SER A 207 20.37 -20.50 -0.78
CA SER A 207 20.11 -21.85 -1.33
C SER A 207 19.06 -22.67 -0.57
N MET A 208 18.54 -22.17 0.56
CA MET A 208 17.54 -22.85 1.40
C MET A 208 16.30 -22.02 1.75
N LEU A 209 16.08 -20.91 1.07
CA LEU A 209 14.79 -20.23 1.19
C LEU A 209 13.73 -21.09 0.52
N PRO A 210 12.66 -21.48 1.22
CA PRO A 210 11.45 -21.94 0.54
C PRO A 210 11.07 -20.86 -0.48
N PRO A 211 10.38 -21.21 -1.57
CA PRO A 211 9.99 -20.26 -2.59
C PRO A 211 9.39 -19.04 -1.89
N LEU A 212 9.96 -17.85 -2.18
CA LEU A 212 9.62 -16.57 -1.56
C LEU A 212 8.10 -16.49 -1.44
N ASP A 213 7.61 -16.59 -0.21
CA ASP A 213 6.18 -16.44 0.03
C ASP A 213 5.82 -15.01 -0.28
N ASP A 214 5.09 -14.79 -1.37
CA ASP A 214 4.60 -13.49 -1.76
C ASP A 214 3.88 -12.84 -0.60
N SER A 215 4.20 -11.59 -0.31
CA SER A 215 3.52 -10.81 0.71
C SER A 215 2.58 -9.78 0.11
N GLY A 216 1.57 -9.39 0.88
CA GLY A 216 0.71 -8.26 0.55
C GLY A 216 1.30 -6.89 0.91
N ALA A 217 2.52 -6.84 1.45
CA ALA A 217 3.21 -5.59 1.75
C ALA A 217 3.86 -5.00 0.49
N GLY A 218 3.91 -3.69 0.41
CA GLY A 218 4.53 -2.96 -0.70
C GLY A 218 5.68 -2.09 -0.24
N ASN A 219 6.68 -1.95 -1.11
CA ASN A 219 7.80 -1.01 -0.99
C ASN A 219 8.48 -0.87 -2.35
N LYS A 220 8.27 0.21 -3.04
CA LYS A 220 9.04 0.59 -4.26
C LYS A 220 9.13 2.11 -4.35
N ALA A 221 9.61 2.75 -3.27
CA ALA A 221 9.87 4.17 -3.26
C ALA A 221 11.17 4.54 -3.97
N ASN A 222 11.19 5.72 -4.58
CA ASN A 222 12.42 6.44 -4.86
C ASN A 222 12.79 7.23 -3.60
N LEU A 223 14.02 7.06 -3.13
CA LEU A 223 14.51 7.69 -1.90
C LEU A 223 15.24 9.00 -2.23
N THR A 224 15.00 10.05 -1.45
CA THR A 224 15.65 11.35 -1.61
C THR A 224 16.02 11.94 -0.24
N PRO A 225 17.26 12.45 -0.02
CA PRO A 225 18.46 11.92 -0.66
C PRO A 225 18.57 10.41 -0.42
N PRO A 226 19.41 9.65 -1.07
CA PRO A 226 20.69 10.01 -1.66
C PRO A 226 20.57 10.47 -3.10
N TYR A 227 21.42 11.44 -3.49
CA TYR A 227 21.58 11.91 -4.86
C TYR A 227 22.70 11.11 -5.56
#